data_0dacc50eff8384bb839c395b3093c07c
#
_entry.id   0dacc50eff8384bb839c395b3093c07c
#
_cell.length_a   1.000
_cell.length_b   1.000
_cell.length_c   1.000
_cell.angle_alpha   90.00
_cell.angle_beta   90.00
_cell.angle_gamma   90.00
#
_symmetry.space_group_name_H-M   'P 1'
#
loop_
_entity.id
_entity.type
_entity.pdbx_description
1 polymer ?
#
loop_
_entity_poly.entity_id
_entity_poly.type
_entity_poly.pdbx_seq_one_letter_code
_entity_poly.pdbx_strand_id
1 'polypeptide(L)'
;MKQLGTHLVADAWQSPGDVLNDPERIRRAILDAIEAGGATLIDLCVHQFSPHGVTATATLAESHIAIHTWPEHGYFAADLFFCGAGDPHRAMKVLQTALEAKQVKLTEFTRGFEPGVGIVGSACEEQYAPRIETSAARG
;
A
#
# COMPACT_ATOMS: atom_id res chain seq x y z
N MET A 1 -7.10 20.36 14.41
CA MET A 1 -6.69 20.40 13.04
C MET A 1 -6.80 19.00 12.43
N LYS A 2 -7.30 18.94 11.25
CA LYS A 2 -7.53 17.63 10.63
C LYS A 2 -6.45 17.29 9.62
N GLN A 3 -6.10 16.04 9.59
CA GLN A 3 -5.26 15.56 8.54
C GLN A 3 -6.09 15.27 7.30
N LEU A 4 -5.46 15.30 6.16
CA LEU A 4 -6.14 15.02 4.91
C LEU A 4 -6.17 13.55 4.59
N GLY A 5 -5.24 12.78 5.12
CA GLY A 5 -5.22 11.36 4.83
C GLY A 5 -4.48 10.54 5.87
N THR A 6 -4.72 9.25 5.83
CA THR A 6 -4.03 8.26 6.65
C THR A 6 -3.31 7.31 5.72
N HIS A 7 -2.04 7.09 5.99
CA HIS A 7 -1.19 6.28 5.15
C HIS A 7 -0.65 5.11 5.95
N LEU A 8 -1.02 3.89 5.58
CA LEU A 8 -0.52 2.69 6.22
C LEU A 8 0.51 2.05 5.34
N VAL A 9 1.60 1.64 5.96
CA VAL A 9 2.68 0.92 5.29
C VAL A 9 2.85 -0.39 6.01
N ALA A 10 2.74 -1.50 5.31
CA ALA A 10 2.73 -2.81 5.93
C ALA A 10 3.78 -3.72 5.32
N ASP A 11 4.49 -4.43 6.19
CA ASP A 11 5.32 -5.56 5.81
C ASP A 11 4.64 -6.79 6.38
N ALA A 12 4.27 -7.72 5.50
CA ALA A 12 3.52 -8.90 5.89
C ALA A 12 4.32 -10.15 5.56
N TRP A 13 4.37 -11.08 6.50
CA TRP A 13 5.22 -12.25 6.39
C TRP A 13 4.45 -13.53 6.64
N GLN A 14 5.01 -14.63 6.17
CA GLN A 14 4.47 -15.96 6.38
C GLN A 14 3.16 -16.17 5.68
N SER A 15 3.03 -15.60 4.50
CA SER A 15 1.95 -15.93 3.58
C SER A 15 2.38 -17.11 2.73
N PRO A 16 1.44 -17.98 2.33
CA PRO A 16 1.79 -19.06 1.43
C PRO A 16 2.25 -18.53 0.09
N GLY A 17 3.32 -19.11 -0.45
CA GLY A 17 3.87 -18.62 -1.71
C GLY A 17 2.92 -18.76 -2.87
N ASP A 18 2.14 -19.84 -2.91
CA ASP A 18 1.19 -20.02 -4.01
C ASP A 18 0.08 -18.99 -3.97
N VAL A 19 -0.28 -18.51 -2.79
CA VAL A 19 -1.27 -17.44 -2.67
C VAL A 19 -0.69 -16.15 -3.21
N LEU A 20 0.56 -15.84 -2.84
CA LEU A 20 1.19 -14.60 -3.25
C LEU A 20 1.56 -14.57 -4.73
N ASN A 21 1.63 -15.73 -5.37
CA ASN A 21 1.98 -15.78 -6.77
C ASN A 21 0.76 -15.91 -7.68
N ASP A 22 -0.41 -15.75 -7.13
CA ASP A 22 -1.66 -15.93 -7.87
C ASP A 22 -2.30 -14.56 -8.10
N PRO A 23 -2.22 -14.02 -9.33
CA PRO A 23 -2.75 -12.68 -9.58
C PRO A 23 -4.23 -12.57 -9.32
N GLU A 24 -5.00 -13.65 -9.49
CA GLU A 24 -6.42 -13.59 -9.21
C GLU A 24 -6.70 -13.49 -7.71
N ARG A 25 -5.90 -14.17 -6.90
CA ARG A 25 -6.04 -14.04 -5.45
C ARG A 25 -5.70 -12.63 -5.01
N ILE A 26 -4.66 -12.05 -5.59
CA ILE A 26 -4.29 -10.67 -5.26
C ILE A 26 -5.38 -9.71 -5.69
N ARG A 27 -5.91 -9.88 -6.90
CA ARG A 27 -6.99 -9.03 -7.39
C ARG A 27 -8.19 -9.09 -6.46
N ARG A 28 -8.60 -10.29 -6.10
CA ARG A 28 -9.78 -10.44 -5.25
C ARG A 28 -9.54 -9.84 -3.88
N ALA A 29 -8.35 -10.04 -3.33
CA ALA A 29 -8.04 -9.48 -2.02
C ALA A 29 -8.13 -7.96 -2.03
N ILE A 30 -7.63 -7.33 -3.09
CA ILE A 30 -7.68 -5.88 -3.18
C ILE A 30 -9.13 -5.41 -3.32
N LEU A 31 -9.92 -6.08 -4.15
CA LEU A 31 -11.32 -5.67 -4.32
C LEU A 31 -12.09 -5.78 -3.01
N ASP A 32 -11.86 -6.87 -2.27
CA ASP A 32 -12.53 -7.04 -0.98
C ASP A 32 -12.06 -6.00 0.02
N ALA A 33 -10.77 -5.66 -0.02
CA ALA A 33 -10.24 -4.63 0.88
C ALA A 33 -10.83 -3.27 0.57
N ILE A 34 -10.99 -2.94 -0.70
CA ILE A 34 -11.58 -1.67 -1.10
C ILE A 34 -12.99 -1.56 -0.57
N GLU A 35 -13.75 -2.64 -0.70
CA GLU A 35 -15.13 -2.62 -0.23
C GLU A 35 -15.16 -2.48 1.29
N ALA A 36 -14.34 -3.24 2.00
CA ALA A 36 -14.32 -3.18 3.45
C ALA A 36 -13.89 -1.82 3.96
N GLY A 37 -12.97 -1.17 3.24
CA GLY A 37 -12.49 0.15 3.64
C GLY A 37 -13.40 1.29 3.24
N GLY A 38 -14.45 1.00 2.50
CA GLY A 38 -15.39 2.04 2.11
C GLY A 38 -14.84 2.98 1.06
N ALA A 39 -13.93 2.51 0.21
CA ALA A 39 -13.35 3.34 -0.82
C ALA A 39 -14.00 3.05 -2.16
N THR A 40 -13.73 3.91 -3.13
CA THR A 40 -14.31 3.79 -4.47
C THR A 40 -13.20 3.49 -5.46
N LEU A 41 -13.34 2.39 -6.16
CA LEU A 41 -12.34 1.97 -7.14
C LEU A 41 -12.47 2.76 -8.42
N ILE A 42 -11.33 3.29 -8.89
CA ILE A 42 -11.26 3.96 -10.18
C ILE A 42 -10.59 3.04 -11.20
N ASP A 43 -9.48 2.42 -10.82
CA ASP A 43 -8.70 1.60 -11.75
C ASP A 43 -7.87 0.61 -10.99
N LEU A 44 -7.73 -0.59 -11.52
CA LEU A 44 -6.95 -1.64 -10.87
C LEU A 44 -6.06 -2.30 -11.92
N CYS A 45 -4.78 -2.34 -11.64
CA CYS A 45 -3.80 -2.96 -12.52
C CYS A 45 -3.08 -4.06 -11.76
N VAL A 46 -3.05 -5.25 -12.32
CA VAL A 46 -2.38 -6.39 -11.71
C VAL A 46 -1.41 -6.96 -12.72
N HIS A 47 -0.16 -7.10 -12.31
CA HIS A 47 0.88 -7.62 -13.19
C HIS A 47 1.62 -8.77 -12.51
N GLN A 48 1.73 -9.88 -13.20
CA GLN A 48 2.50 -11.01 -12.69
C GLN A 48 3.84 -11.04 -13.38
N PHE A 49 4.88 -11.13 -12.58
CA PHE A 49 6.24 -11.19 -13.08
C PHE A 49 6.66 -12.64 -13.30
N SER A 50 7.65 -12.82 -14.14
CA SER A 50 8.25 -14.10 -14.40
C SER A 50 9.64 -14.08 -13.80
N PRO A 51 10.05 -15.07 -13.02
CA PRO A 51 9.38 -16.37 -12.82
C PRO A 51 8.27 -16.33 -11.77
N HIS A 52 8.23 -15.31 -10.90
CA HIS A 52 7.16 -15.23 -9.91
C HIS A 52 7.13 -13.83 -9.32
N GLY A 53 6.04 -13.53 -8.63
CA GLY A 53 5.82 -12.24 -8.02
C GLY A 53 4.69 -11.50 -8.69
N VAL A 54 3.96 -10.69 -7.91
CA VAL A 54 2.82 -9.93 -8.41
C VAL A 54 2.93 -8.52 -7.88
N THR A 55 2.66 -7.55 -8.74
CA THR A 55 2.47 -6.17 -8.32
C THR A 55 1.07 -5.75 -8.71
N ALA A 56 0.37 -5.13 -7.79
CA ALA A 56 -0.97 -4.64 -8.06
C ALA A 56 -1.11 -3.25 -7.50
N THR A 57 -1.74 -2.37 -8.30
CA THR A 57 -1.99 -1.01 -7.86
C THR A 57 -3.44 -0.67 -8.16
N ALA A 58 -4.10 -0.12 -7.17
CA ALA A 58 -5.48 0.32 -7.32
C ALA A 58 -5.53 1.81 -7.10
N THR A 59 -6.04 2.53 -8.09
CA THR A 59 -6.32 3.95 -7.94
C THR A 59 -7.74 4.06 -7.42
N LEU A 60 -7.89 4.70 -6.29
CA LEU A 60 -9.18 4.92 -5.66
C LEU A 60 -9.50 6.39 -5.72
N ALA A 61 -10.76 6.74 -5.46
CA ALA A 61 -11.11 8.15 -5.40
C ALA A 61 -10.32 8.78 -4.28
N GLU A 62 -9.32 9.62 -4.64
CA GLU A 62 -8.45 10.34 -3.71
C GLU A 62 -7.62 9.43 -2.81
N SER A 63 -7.34 8.18 -3.26
CA SER A 63 -6.68 7.21 -2.42
C SER A 63 -5.99 6.18 -3.29
N HIS A 64 -5.25 5.28 -2.67
CA HIS A 64 -4.67 4.17 -3.43
C HIS A 64 -4.34 3.00 -2.53
N ILE A 65 -4.24 1.82 -3.13
CA ILE A 65 -3.67 0.63 -2.51
C ILE A 65 -2.67 0.05 -3.49
N ALA A 66 -1.48 -0.25 -2.99
CA ALA A 66 -0.45 -0.91 -3.79
C ALA A 66 0.07 -2.12 -3.03
N ILE A 67 0.30 -3.21 -3.74
CA ILE A 67 0.82 -4.44 -3.16
C ILE A 67 1.92 -4.98 -4.06
N HIS A 68 2.99 -5.43 -3.44
CA HIS A 68 4.10 -6.10 -4.13
C HIS A 68 4.37 -7.40 -3.39
N THR A 69 4.44 -8.52 -4.10
CA THR A 69 4.63 -9.80 -3.45
C THR A 69 5.97 -10.43 -3.82
N TRP A 70 6.52 -11.15 -2.86
CA TRP A 70 7.71 -11.98 -3.03
C TRP A 70 7.35 -13.38 -2.56
N PRO A 71 6.76 -14.19 -3.46
CA PRO A 71 6.27 -15.52 -3.06
C PRO A 71 7.35 -16.41 -2.47
N GLU A 72 8.58 -16.27 -2.97
CA GLU A 72 9.68 -17.10 -2.50
C GLU A 72 10.05 -16.82 -1.06
N HIS A 73 9.65 -15.65 -0.54
CA HIS A 73 9.92 -15.27 0.84
C HIS A 73 8.68 -15.26 1.71
N GLY A 74 7.52 -15.57 1.13
CA GLY A 74 6.28 -15.48 1.87
C GLY A 74 5.97 -14.07 2.33
N TYR A 75 6.44 -13.07 1.61
CA TYR A 75 6.40 -11.68 2.03
C TYR A 75 5.65 -10.83 1.02
N PHE A 76 4.83 -9.91 1.53
CA PHE A 76 4.31 -8.87 0.65
C PHE A 76 4.39 -7.52 1.36
N ALA A 77 4.57 -6.49 0.54
CA ALA A 77 4.55 -5.11 1.01
C ALA A 77 3.24 -4.50 0.56
N ALA A 78 2.60 -3.76 1.43
CA ALA A 78 1.34 -3.10 1.09
C ALA A 78 1.41 -1.65 1.51
N ASP A 79 0.75 -0.82 0.70
CA ASP A 79 0.77 0.62 0.88
C ASP A 79 -0.66 1.08 0.68
N LEU A 80 -1.27 1.62 1.75
CA LEU A 80 -2.66 2.05 1.71
C LEU A 80 -2.72 3.52 2.12
N PHE A 81 -3.10 4.37 1.18
CA PHE A 81 -3.25 5.79 1.47
C PHE A 81 -4.72 6.14 1.26
N PHE A 82 -5.40 6.48 2.33
CA PHE A 82 -6.83 6.75 2.29
C PHE A 82 -7.09 8.17 2.76
N CYS A 83 -8.02 8.82 2.06
CA CYS A 83 -8.46 10.16 2.41
C CYS A 83 -9.92 10.11 2.81
N GLY A 84 -10.33 11.11 3.57
CA GLY A 84 -11.74 11.25 3.91
C GLY A 84 -12.24 10.18 4.86
N ALA A 85 -13.41 9.65 4.58
CA ALA A 85 -14.11 8.78 5.51
C ALA A 85 -13.71 7.31 5.40
N GLY A 86 -12.83 6.95 4.49
CA GLY A 86 -12.43 5.57 4.34
C GLY A 86 -11.68 5.04 5.55
N ASP A 87 -11.63 3.72 5.66
CA ASP A 87 -11.03 3.05 6.80
C ASP A 87 -9.89 2.15 6.30
N PRO A 88 -8.65 2.66 6.26
CA PRO A 88 -7.55 1.86 5.75
C PRO A 88 -7.17 0.70 6.66
N HIS A 89 -7.44 0.82 7.96
CA HIS A 89 -7.15 -0.29 8.87
C HIS A 89 -8.03 -1.47 8.58
N ARG A 90 -9.28 -1.23 8.26
CA ARG A 90 -10.19 -2.29 7.92
C ARG A 90 -9.78 -2.94 6.61
N ALA A 91 -9.39 -2.12 5.64
CA ALA A 91 -8.90 -2.65 4.38
C ALA A 91 -7.67 -3.52 4.58
N MET A 92 -6.73 -3.06 5.42
CA MET A 92 -5.52 -3.82 5.67
C MET A 92 -5.82 -5.17 6.33
N LYS A 93 -6.79 -5.16 7.24
CA LYS A 93 -7.16 -6.40 7.90
C LYS A 93 -7.68 -7.44 6.90
N VAL A 94 -8.45 -6.97 5.94
CA VAL A 94 -8.96 -7.86 4.89
C VAL A 94 -7.80 -8.41 4.06
N LEU A 95 -6.84 -7.55 3.72
CA LEU A 95 -5.69 -8.01 2.95
C LEU A 95 -4.91 -9.07 3.73
N GLN A 96 -4.69 -8.84 5.00
CA GLN A 96 -3.95 -9.79 5.81
C GLN A 96 -4.64 -11.15 5.83
N THR A 97 -5.94 -11.15 6.04
CA THR A 97 -6.69 -12.38 6.11
C THR A 97 -6.75 -13.08 4.76
N ALA A 98 -7.02 -12.32 3.71
CA ALA A 98 -7.18 -12.91 2.37
C ALA A 98 -5.87 -13.50 1.87
N LEU A 99 -4.75 -12.90 2.21
CA LEU A 99 -3.45 -13.37 1.76
C LEU A 99 -2.76 -14.23 2.81
N GLU A 100 -3.46 -14.52 3.91
CA GLU A 100 -3.03 -15.49 4.92
C GLU A 100 -1.67 -15.15 5.52
N ALA A 101 -1.41 -13.88 5.77
CA ALA A 101 -0.18 -13.47 6.41
C ALA A 101 -0.31 -13.67 7.91
N LYS A 102 0.70 -14.29 8.52
CA LYS A 102 0.66 -14.56 9.94
C LYS A 102 1.30 -13.47 10.76
N GLN A 103 2.14 -12.66 10.17
CA GLN A 103 2.79 -11.57 10.87
C GLN A 103 2.74 -10.32 10.01
N VAL A 104 2.39 -9.20 10.64
CA VAL A 104 2.33 -7.93 9.92
C VAL A 104 2.96 -6.87 10.80
N LYS A 105 3.88 -6.12 10.21
CA LYS A 105 4.40 -4.91 10.84
C LYS A 105 3.74 -3.73 10.15
N LEU A 106 3.01 -2.94 10.92
CA LEU A 106 2.22 -1.86 10.36
C LEU A 106 2.73 -0.54 10.89
N THR A 107 2.95 0.41 9.98
CA THR A 107 3.34 1.76 10.34
C THR A 107 2.30 2.72 9.79
N GLU A 108 1.89 3.66 10.60
CA GLU A 108 0.86 4.60 10.21
C GLU A 108 1.42 6.00 10.18
N PHE A 109 1.13 6.72 9.10
CA PHE A 109 1.51 8.12 8.94
C PHE A 109 0.27 8.96 8.73
N THR A 110 0.22 10.10 9.40
CA THR A 110 -0.82 11.08 9.10
C THR A 110 -0.27 12.00 8.03
N ARG A 111 -1.09 12.30 7.05
CA ARG A 111 -0.65 13.08 5.91
C ARG A 111 -1.52 14.32 5.78
N GLY A 112 -0.91 15.43 5.37
CA GLY A 112 -1.67 16.60 5.05
C GLY A 112 -2.00 17.48 6.25
N PHE A 113 -1.05 17.74 7.12
CA PHE A 113 -1.25 18.70 8.19
C PHE A 113 -1.17 20.11 7.66
N GLU A 114 -1.82 21.00 8.37
CA GLU A 114 -1.66 22.41 8.06
C GLU A 114 -0.24 22.85 8.26
N PRO A 115 0.25 23.77 7.43
CA PRO A 115 1.61 24.26 7.58
C PRO A 115 1.80 24.86 8.97
N GLY A 116 2.95 24.59 9.54
CA GLY A 116 3.31 25.16 10.83
C GLY A 116 2.89 24.34 12.02
N VAL A 117 2.10 23.31 11.82
CA VAL A 117 1.61 22.48 12.90
C VAL A 117 2.41 21.19 12.96
N GLY A 118 2.94 20.88 14.15
CA GLY A 118 3.60 19.62 14.33
C GLY A 118 4.78 19.40 13.41
N ILE A 119 5.52 20.43 13.18
CA ILE A 119 6.62 20.34 12.26
C ILE A 119 7.75 19.58 12.90
N VAL A 120 7.76 18.35 12.71
CA VAL A 120 8.78 17.54 13.30
C VAL A 120 9.82 17.16 12.30
N GLY A 121 9.46 17.14 11.07
CA GLY A 121 10.31 16.57 10.07
C GLY A 121 11.19 17.52 9.34
N SER A 122 11.38 18.73 9.85
CA SER A 122 12.15 19.69 9.09
C SER A 122 13.55 19.17 8.81
N ALA A 123 14.16 18.53 9.77
CA ALA A 123 15.49 17.99 9.54
C ALA A 123 15.47 16.88 8.50
N CYS A 124 14.41 16.13 8.49
CA CYS A 124 14.30 15.05 7.52
C CYS A 124 14.15 15.58 6.12
N GLU A 125 13.47 16.70 6.01
CA GLU A 125 13.27 17.25 4.69
C GLU A 125 14.58 17.62 4.03
N GLU A 126 15.50 18.13 4.80
CA GLU A 126 16.78 18.48 4.24
C GLU A 126 17.52 17.27 3.73
N GLN A 127 17.42 16.19 4.46
CA GLN A 127 18.12 14.98 4.07
C GLN A 127 17.47 14.33 2.87
N TYR A 128 16.23 14.62 2.66
CA TYR A 128 15.47 13.93 1.66
C TYR A 128 15.32 14.76 0.41
N ALA A 129 16.38 15.39 0.01
CA ALA A 129 16.34 16.19 -1.21
C ALA A 129 16.06 15.27 -2.39
N PRO A 130 15.10 15.62 -3.21
CA PRO A 130 14.74 14.76 -4.33
C PRO A 130 15.85 14.65 -5.35
N ARG A 131 15.90 13.52 -6.00
CA ARG A 131 16.83 13.28 -7.07
C ARG A 131 16.05 12.88 -8.27
N ILE A 132 15.89 13.78 -9.16
CA ILE A 132 15.02 13.56 -10.27
C ILE A 132 15.76 13.14 -11.51
N GLU A 133 16.99 13.47 -11.59
CA GLU A 133 17.75 13.28 -12.80
C GLU A 133 17.85 11.83 -13.21
N THR A 134 17.76 10.93 -12.28
CA THR A 134 18.02 9.54 -12.60
C THR A 134 16.97 8.93 -13.48
N SER A 135 15.77 9.43 -13.41
CA SER A 135 14.73 8.82 -14.19
C SER A 135 15.00 8.97 -15.69
N ALA A 136 15.56 10.08 -16.08
CA ALA A 136 15.87 10.27 -17.48
C ALA A 136 16.98 9.34 -17.90
N ALA A 137 17.91 9.11 -17.05
CA ALA A 137 19.04 8.28 -17.41
C ALA A 137 18.66 6.86 -17.67
N ARG A 138 17.57 6.45 -17.11
CA ARG A 138 17.18 5.07 -17.25
C ARG A 138 16.51 4.76 -18.53
N GLY A 139 16.11 5.75 -19.19
CA GLY A 139 15.41 5.65 -20.46
C GLY A 139 15.40 4.37 -21.15
#